data_afb510272e8ab530785881bffa21e6d3
#
_entry.id   afb510272e8ab530785881bffa21e6d3
#
_cell.length_a   1.000
_cell.length_b   1.000
_cell.length_c   1.000
_cell.angle_alpha   90.00
_cell.angle_beta   90.00
_cell.angle_gamma   90.00
#
_symmetry.space_group_name_H-M   'P 1'
#
loop_
_entity.id
_entity.type
_entity.pdbx_description
1 polymer ?
#
loop_
_entity_poly.entity_id
_entity_poly.type
_entity_poly.pdbx_seq_one_letter_code
_entity_poly.pdbx_strand_id
1 'polypeptide(L)'
;MFKYILNTELQINFKSFLLDIKEHFISNKQTIHKARNELKTISYNNVDTIVKSFKVPNILRRVVYTYFRDSKAKKSYEYSIKIKEFTPIPIGYIEFYTNGLIEDSYFISEKFDYSFTIREPLLEDNFKNRDEVFKQFARFTFELHQNGILHKDYSPGNILIKEENDSYIFKVVDINRMEFKELSLNERLKNFNKLWAKDEYLTTMIKEYALLSDANEDECLKIALGYNQKHKDKINMKKRLKGIKVVD
;
A
#
# COMPACT_ATOMS: atom_id res chain seq x y z
N MET A 1 -17.70 -22.95 6.73
CA MET A 1 -16.67 -22.82 7.80
C MET A 1 -15.94 -21.49 7.59
N PHE A 2 -15.55 -20.82 8.67
CA PHE A 2 -14.75 -19.58 8.55
C PHE A 2 -13.60 -19.56 9.57
N LYS A 3 -12.58 -18.76 9.31
CA LYS A 3 -11.46 -18.44 10.21
C LYS A 3 -11.31 -16.93 10.26
N TYR A 4 -11.03 -16.36 11.43
CA TYR A 4 -10.82 -14.94 11.58
C TYR A 4 -9.84 -14.61 12.70
N ILE A 5 -9.27 -13.41 12.62
CA ILE A 5 -8.58 -12.76 13.74
C ILE A 5 -9.08 -11.32 13.83
N LEU A 6 -9.28 -10.85 15.02
CA LEU A 6 -9.56 -9.47 15.37
C LEU A 6 -8.41 -8.89 16.17
N ASN A 7 -8.15 -7.61 15.97
CA ASN A 7 -7.29 -6.84 16.84
C ASN A 7 -7.87 -6.87 18.26
N THR A 8 -7.09 -7.31 19.23
CA THR A 8 -7.53 -7.54 20.62
C THR A 8 -8.07 -6.28 21.30
N GLU A 9 -7.51 -5.12 20.95
CA GLU A 9 -7.94 -3.81 21.50
C GLU A 9 -9.33 -3.40 20.98
N LEU A 10 -9.76 -3.93 19.83
CA LEU A 10 -11.01 -3.58 19.14
C LEU A 10 -12.06 -4.72 19.20
N GLN A 11 -11.75 -5.81 19.88
CA GLN A 11 -12.52 -7.07 19.81
C GLN A 11 -14.00 -6.92 20.21
N ILE A 12 -14.28 -6.16 21.26
CA ILE A 12 -15.64 -5.99 21.81
C ILE A 12 -16.55 -5.29 20.80
N ASN A 13 -16.03 -4.34 20.06
CA ASN A 13 -16.83 -3.45 19.21
C ASN A 13 -17.03 -3.98 17.78
N PHE A 14 -16.16 -4.87 17.28
CA PHE A 14 -16.14 -5.25 15.87
C PHE A 14 -16.37 -6.75 15.59
N LYS A 15 -16.61 -7.58 16.61
CA LYS A 15 -16.77 -9.02 16.40
C LYS A 15 -17.97 -9.36 15.54
N SER A 16 -19.15 -8.79 15.83
CA SER A 16 -20.35 -9.02 15.03
C SER A 16 -20.17 -8.48 13.60
N PHE A 17 -19.63 -7.27 13.46
CA PHE A 17 -19.34 -6.68 12.16
C PHE A 17 -18.46 -7.60 11.29
N LEU A 18 -17.41 -8.17 11.86
CA LEU A 18 -16.52 -9.07 11.13
C LEU A 18 -17.21 -10.37 10.73
N LEU A 19 -18.02 -10.95 11.60
CA LEU A 19 -18.73 -12.20 11.32
C LEU A 19 -19.78 -12.01 10.22
N ASP A 20 -20.46 -10.86 10.20
CA ASP A 20 -21.53 -10.52 9.25
C ASP A 20 -21.00 -9.68 8.05
N ILE A 21 -19.69 -9.67 7.84
CA ILE A 21 -19.03 -8.78 6.86
C ILE A 21 -19.56 -8.95 5.43
N LYS A 22 -19.96 -10.14 5.03
CA LYS A 22 -20.53 -10.38 3.70
C LYS A 22 -21.83 -9.59 3.49
N GLU A 23 -22.72 -9.57 4.48
CA GLU A 23 -23.97 -8.84 4.43
C GLU A 23 -23.73 -7.33 4.40
N HIS A 24 -22.88 -6.84 5.30
CA HIS A 24 -22.46 -5.44 5.33
C HIS A 24 -21.81 -5.00 4.01
N PHE A 25 -20.98 -5.86 3.43
CA PHE A 25 -20.30 -5.56 2.18
C PHE A 25 -21.25 -5.52 0.99
N ILE A 26 -22.20 -6.45 0.91
CA ILE A 26 -23.17 -6.52 -0.20
C ILE A 26 -24.17 -5.36 -0.11
N SER A 27 -24.71 -5.07 1.06
CA SER A 27 -25.71 -4.02 1.28
C SER A 27 -25.16 -2.61 1.07
N ASN A 28 -23.86 -2.40 1.29
CA ASN A 28 -23.23 -1.10 1.13
C ASN A 28 -22.96 -0.78 -0.34
N LYS A 29 -23.44 0.38 -0.81
CA LYS A 29 -23.27 0.85 -2.20
C LYS A 29 -22.04 1.76 -2.41
N GLN A 30 -21.38 2.22 -1.34
CA GLN A 30 -20.23 3.12 -1.41
C GLN A 30 -18.95 2.36 -1.76
N THR A 31 -18.71 2.18 -3.05
CA THR A 31 -17.50 1.56 -3.56
C THR A 31 -16.45 2.61 -3.85
N ILE A 32 -15.28 2.51 -3.21
CA ILE A 32 -14.11 3.37 -3.50
C ILE A 32 -13.41 2.91 -4.77
N HIS A 33 -13.24 1.61 -4.92
CA HIS A 33 -12.51 1.03 -6.04
C HIS A 33 -13.02 -0.38 -6.36
N LYS A 34 -13.24 -0.62 -7.66
CA LYS A 34 -13.65 -1.94 -8.16
C LYS A 34 -12.80 -2.35 -9.35
N ALA A 35 -11.81 -3.21 -9.10
CA ALA A 35 -11.00 -3.81 -10.14
C ALA A 35 -10.77 -5.30 -9.85
N ARG A 36 -9.52 -5.69 -9.55
CA ARG A 36 -9.20 -7.07 -9.15
C ARG A 36 -9.69 -7.40 -7.73
N ASN A 37 -9.69 -6.41 -6.85
CA ASN A 37 -10.26 -6.47 -5.50
C ASN A 37 -11.27 -5.33 -5.40
N GLU A 38 -12.22 -5.43 -4.48
CA GLU A 38 -13.21 -4.39 -4.25
C GLU A 38 -12.99 -3.76 -2.87
N LEU A 39 -12.99 -2.44 -2.80
CA LEU A 39 -12.85 -1.66 -1.56
C LEU A 39 -14.12 -0.87 -1.33
N LYS A 40 -14.62 -0.94 -0.11
CA LYS A 40 -15.76 -0.15 0.35
C LYS A 40 -15.46 0.55 1.66
N THR A 41 -15.98 1.76 1.82
CA THR A 41 -16.09 2.39 3.13
C THR A 41 -17.37 1.92 3.78
N ILE A 42 -17.29 1.41 4.99
CA ILE A 42 -18.44 0.98 5.77
C ILE A 42 -18.30 1.56 7.18
N SER A 43 -19.27 2.39 7.59
CA SER A 43 -19.31 2.92 8.96
C SER A 43 -19.96 1.91 9.88
N TYR A 44 -19.30 1.62 10.99
CA TYR A 44 -19.80 0.73 12.02
C TYR A 44 -19.43 1.25 13.41
N ASN A 45 -20.41 1.34 14.33
CA ASN A 45 -20.22 1.90 15.68
C ASN A 45 -19.51 3.26 15.69
N ASN A 46 -19.90 4.17 14.80
CA ASN A 46 -19.30 5.50 14.61
C ASN A 46 -17.82 5.51 14.16
N VAL A 47 -17.32 4.38 13.68
CA VAL A 47 -15.98 4.28 13.08
C VAL A 47 -16.13 4.00 11.59
N ASP A 48 -15.55 4.85 10.77
CA ASP A 48 -15.42 4.59 9.34
C ASP A 48 -14.33 3.53 9.11
N THR A 49 -14.70 2.49 8.39
CA THR A 49 -13.79 1.38 8.08
C THR A 49 -13.57 1.24 6.58
N ILE A 50 -12.40 0.73 6.20
CA ILE A 50 -12.11 0.27 4.86
C ILE A 50 -12.17 -1.26 4.85
N VAL A 51 -13.13 -1.79 4.10
CA VAL A 51 -13.29 -3.23 3.89
C VAL A 51 -12.77 -3.59 2.51
N LYS A 52 -11.71 -4.39 2.47
CA LYS A 52 -11.10 -4.91 1.24
C LYS A 52 -11.49 -6.35 1.03
N SER A 53 -12.35 -6.59 0.03
CA SER A 53 -12.71 -7.92 -0.46
C SER A 53 -11.69 -8.37 -1.52
N PHE A 54 -11.12 -9.54 -1.34
CA PHE A 54 -10.20 -10.12 -2.30
C PHE A 54 -10.95 -11.05 -3.25
N LYS A 55 -10.66 -10.89 -4.55
CA LYS A 55 -11.26 -11.74 -5.59
C LYS A 55 -11.07 -13.21 -5.26
N VAL A 56 -12.16 -13.96 -5.35
CA VAL A 56 -12.16 -15.42 -5.23
C VAL A 56 -11.14 -16.03 -6.22
N PRO A 57 -10.18 -16.81 -5.75
CA PRO A 57 -9.18 -17.42 -6.61
C PRO A 57 -9.79 -18.58 -7.42
N ASN A 58 -9.18 -18.91 -8.56
CA ASN A 58 -9.52 -20.14 -9.28
C ASN A 58 -9.20 -21.39 -8.43
N ILE A 59 -9.76 -22.54 -8.79
CA ILE A 59 -9.69 -23.77 -7.98
C ILE A 59 -8.24 -24.15 -7.59
N LEU A 60 -7.28 -24.05 -8.51
CA LEU A 60 -5.88 -24.34 -8.22
C LEU A 60 -5.30 -23.39 -7.15
N ARG A 61 -5.60 -22.11 -7.27
CA ARG A 61 -5.16 -21.11 -6.28
C ARG A 61 -5.89 -21.24 -4.94
N ARG A 62 -7.14 -21.72 -4.94
CA ARG A 62 -7.87 -22.01 -3.69
C ARG A 62 -7.12 -23.08 -2.91
N VAL A 63 -6.67 -24.17 -3.57
CA VAL A 63 -5.83 -25.20 -2.94
C VAL A 63 -4.54 -24.59 -2.39
N VAL A 64 -3.84 -23.79 -3.19
CA VAL A 64 -2.57 -23.14 -2.77
C VAL A 64 -2.79 -22.24 -1.55
N TYR A 65 -3.84 -21.40 -1.51
CA TYR A 65 -4.13 -20.52 -0.38
C TYR A 65 -4.74 -21.24 0.83
N THR A 66 -5.26 -22.44 0.64
CA THR A 66 -5.78 -23.24 1.75
C THR A 66 -4.67 -23.96 2.50
N TYR A 67 -3.70 -24.53 1.77
CA TYR A 67 -2.72 -25.46 2.35
C TYR A 67 -1.27 -24.97 2.34
N PHE A 68 -0.88 -24.07 1.46
CA PHE A 68 0.51 -23.72 1.22
C PHE A 68 0.86 -22.26 1.39
N ARG A 69 -0.12 -21.37 1.36
CA ARG A 69 0.11 -19.92 1.44
C ARG A 69 -1.00 -19.21 2.20
N ASP A 70 -0.63 -18.26 3.01
CA ASP A 70 -1.59 -17.36 3.62
C ASP A 70 -2.37 -16.55 2.59
N SER A 71 -3.65 -16.32 2.86
CA SER A 71 -4.48 -15.45 2.04
C SER A 71 -3.94 -14.02 2.04
N LYS A 72 -4.39 -13.23 1.07
CA LYS A 72 -4.03 -11.82 1.03
C LYS A 72 -4.66 -11.04 2.21
N ALA A 73 -5.85 -11.44 2.67
CA ALA A 73 -6.51 -10.84 3.82
C ALA A 73 -5.68 -11.05 5.09
N LYS A 74 -5.28 -12.30 5.36
CA LYS A 74 -4.42 -12.65 6.49
C LYS A 74 -3.09 -11.87 6.44
N LYS A 75 -2.40 -11.90 5.29
CA LYS A 75 -1.14 -11.14 5.13
C LYS A 75 -1.31 -9.64 5.32
N SER A 76 -2.40 -9.05 4.81
CA SER A 76 -2.67 -7.63 5.03
C SER A 76 -2.78 -7.33 6.52
N TYR A 77 -3.50 -8.17 7.28
CA TYR A 77 -3.65 -8.00 8.71
C TYR A 77 -2.33 -8.18 9.48
N GLU A 78 -1.64 -9.30 9.27
CA GLU A 78 -0.38 -9.60 9.95
C GLU A 78 0.70 -8.55 9.67
N TYR A 79 0.76 -8.07 8.43
CA TYR A 79 1.71 -7.02 8.06
C TYR A 79 1.31 -5.67 8.64
N SER A 80 -0.01 -5.34 8.72
CA SER A 80 -0.46 -4.15 9.41
C SER A 80 -0.05 -4.13 10.88
N ILE A 81 -0.24 -5.24 11.59
CA ILE A 81 0.20 -5.36 12.99
C ILE A 81 1.73 -5.19 13.09
N LYS A 82 2.48 -5.72 12.13
CA LYS A 82 3.95 -5.64 12.14
C LYS A 82 4.48 -4.23 11.89
N ILE A 83 3.87 -3.48 10.97
CA ILE A 83 4.36 -2.16 10.56
C ILE A 83 3.68 -1.01 11.31
N LYS A 84 2.69 -1.30 12.15
CA LYS A 84 2.04 -0.37 13.10
C LYS A 84 1.69 1.00 12.49
N GLU A 85 2.40 2.04 12.94
CA GLU A 85 2.19 3.45 12.58
C GLU A 85 2.36 3.76 11.10
N PHE A 86 3.02 2.90 10.34
CA PHE A 86 3.20 3.11 8.90
C PHE A 86 1.95 2.83 8.05
N THR A 87 0.89 2.23 8.62
CA THR A 87 -0.34 1.87 7.92
C THR A 87 -1.59 2.22 8.76
N PRO A 88 -2.79 2.31 8.16
CA PRO A 88 -4.02 2.43 8.93
C PRO A 88 -4.20 1.29 9.95
N ILE A 89 -4.86 1.59 11.07
CA ILE A 89 -5.06 0.63 12.18
C ILE A 89 -5.86 -0.58 11.67
N PRO A 90 -5.33 -1.81 11.80
CA PRO A 90 -6.05 -3.01 11.38
C PRO A 90 -7.12 -3.38 12.41
N ILE A 91 -8.33 -3.65 11.96
CA ILE A 91 -9.43 -4.17 12.78
C ILE A 91 -9.39 -5.69 12.79
N GLY A 92 -9.29 -6.31 11.63
CA GLY A 92 -9.26 -7.76 11.55
C GLY A 92 -9.26 -8.31 10.12
N TYR A 93 -9.24 -9.63 10.02
CA TYR A 93 -9.51 -10.33 8.76
C TYR A 93 -10.40 -11.53 9.00
N ILE A 94 -11.09 -11.96 7.94
CA ILE A 94 -11.90 -13.18 7.93
C ILE A 94 -11.74 -13.90 6.59
N GLU A 95 -11.72 -15.23 6.66
CA GLU A 95 -11.67 -16.14 5.53
C GLU A 95 -12.84 -17.08 5.58
N PHE A 96 -13.57 -17.23 4.49
CA PHE A 96 -14.67 -18.17 4.33
C PHE A 96 -14.24 -19.36 3.49
N TYR A 97 -14.70 -20.54 3.87
CA TYR A 97 -14.34 -21.81 3.23
C TYR A 97 -15.59 -22.56 2.80
N THR A 98 -15.59 -23.05 1.56
CA THR A 98 -16.62 -23.91 0.99
C THR A 98 -15.97 -25.20 0.49
N ASN A 99 -16.51 -26.36 0.91
CA ASN A 99 -15.92 -27.69 0.62
C ASN A 99 -14.44 -27.80 1.02
N GLY A 100 -14.08 -27.23 2.17
CA GLY A 100 -12.71 -27.26 2.70
C GLY A 100 -11.72 -26.33 2.01
N LEU A 101 -12.10 -25.60 0.97
CA LEU A 101 -11.24 -24.67 0.24
C LEU A 101 -11.65 -23.23 0.47
N ILE A 102 -10.65 -22.33 0.57
CA ILE A 102 -10.88 -20.87 0.70
C ILE A 102 -11.72 -20.36 -0.47
N GLU A 103 -12.70 -19.53 -0.17
CA GLU A 103 -13.59 -18.91 -1.16
C GLU A 103 -13.47 -17.41 -1.12
N ASP A 104 -13.95 -16.76 -0.07
CA ASP A 104 -13.87 -15.32 0.11
C ASP A 104 -12.93 -14.97 1.26
N SER A 105 -12.32 -13.81 1.17
CA SER A 105 -11.56 -13.27 2.29
C SER A 105 -11.65 -11.74 2.32
N TYR A 106 -11.73 -11.20 3.53
CA TYR A 106 -11.87 -9.77 3.79
C TYR A 106 -10.80 -9.32 4.78
N PHE A 107 -10.22 -8.17 4.52
CA PHE A 107 -9.38 -7.44 5.46
C PHE A 107 -10.06 -6.11 5.78
N ILE A 108 -10.06 -5.75 7.06
CA ILE A 108 -10.73 -4.55 7.56
C ILE A 108 -9.72 -3.73 8.34
N SER A 109 -9.67 -2.44 8.03
CA SER A 109 -8.91 -1.44 8.79
C SER A 109 -9.79 -0.24 9.09
N GLU A 110 -9.39 0.58 10.04
CA GLU A 110 -9.93 1.92 10.16
C GLU A 110 -9.64 2.71 8.89
N LYS A 111 -10.54 3.63 8.55
CA LYS A 111 -10.32 4.57 7.46
C LYS A 111 -9.34 5.63 7.91
N PHE A 112 -8.28 5.81 7.18
CA PHE A 112 -7.39 6.94 7.33
C PHE A 112 -7.90 8.09 6.47
N ASP A 113 -8.29 9.20 7.12
CA ASP A 113 -8.76 10.38 6.42
C ASP A 113 -7.55 11.15 5.86
N TYR A 114 -7.21 10.84 4.64
CA TYR A 114 -6.12 11.47 3.91
C TYR A 114 -6.62 12.65 3.06
N SER A 115 -5.77 13.65 2.89
CA SER A 115 -6.03 14.82 2.04
C SER A 115 -5.78 14.51 0.56
N PHE A 116 -4.69 13.78 0.26
CA PHE A 116 -4.27 13.36 -1.08
C PHE A 116 -3.32 12.15 -0.97
N THR A 117 -2.93 11.61 -2.12
CA THR A 117 -1.88 10.58 -2.22
C THR A 117 -0.61 11.20 -2.81
N ILE A 118 0.52 10.48 -2.79
CA ILE A 118 1.73 11.00 -3.44
C ILE A 118 1.57 11.17 -4.97
N ARG A 119 0.46 10.68 -5.53
CA ARG A 119 0.16 10.82 -6.95
C ARG A 119 -0.11 12.27 -7.34
N GLU A 120 -0.85 13.01 -6.53
CA GLU A 120 -1.24 14.39 -6.81
C GLU A 120 0.00 15.29 -6.95
N PRO A 121 0.94 15.36 -5.98
CA PRO A 121 2.15 16.16 -6.15
C PRO A 121 3.07 15.66 -7.28
N LEU A 122 2.95 14.39 -7.72
CA LEU A 122 3.71 13.89 -8.87
C LEU A 122 3.11 14.27 -10.23
N LEU A 123 1.79 14.51 -10.32
CA LEU A 123 1.08 14.71 -11.58
C LEU A 123 0.53 16.11 -11.80
N GLU A 124 0.16 16.83 -10.75
CA GLU A 124 -0.42 18.18 -10.86
C GLU A 124 0.69 19.22 -11.02
N ASP A 125 0.67 20.01 -12.09
CA ASP A 125 1.75 20.97 -12.40
C ASP A 125 1.94 22.05 -11.34
N ASN A 126 0.84 22.53 -10.72
CA ASN A 126 0.85 23.63 -9.72
C ASN A 126 0.58 23.14 -8.30
N PHE A 127 1.00 21.93 -7.92
CA PHE A 127 0.80 21.42 -6.58
C PHE A 127 1.58 22.26 -5.56
N LYS A 128 0.88 22.79 -4.55
CA LYS A 128 1.48 23.63 -3.51
C LYS A 128 2.44 22.84 -2.62
N ASN A 129 3.51 23.49 -2.17
CA ASN A 129 4.48 22.92 -1.23
C ASN A 129 5.07 21.56 -1.67
N ARG A 130 5.08 21.29 -2.97
CA ARG A 130 5.54 20.00 -3.55
C ARG A 130 6.87 19.53 -3.00
N ASP A 131 7.86 20.42 -2.96
CA ASP A 131 9.21 20.06 -2.49
C ASP A 131 9.22 19.64 -1.04
N GLU A 132 8.43 20.30 -0.20
CA GLU A 132 8.31 19.94 1.22
C GLU A 132 7.61 18.58 1.37
N VAL A 133 6.53 18.31 0.61
CA VAL A 133 5.89 17.00 0.57
C VAL A 133 6.91 15.91 0.18
N PHE A 134 7.74 16.16 -0.84
CA PHE A 134 8.74 15.18 -1.30
C PHE A 134 9.86 14.96 -0.29
N LYS A 135 10.31 15.99 0.42
CA LYS A 135 11.27 15.85 1.50
C LYS A 135 10.70 15.04 2.67
N GLN A 136 9.50 15.38 3.14
CA GLN A 136 8.87 14.64 4.24
C GLN A 136 8.54 13.20 3.83
N PHE A 137 8.14 12.98 2.57
CA PHE A 137 7.98 11.63 2.03
C PHE A 137 9.29 10.85 1.99
N ALA A 138 10.41 11.48 1.66
CA ALA A 138 11.72 10.84 1.72
C ALA A 138 12.11 10.44 3.14
N ARG A 139 11.82 11.28 4.15
CA ARG A 139 12.00 10.97 5.58
C ARG A 139 11.17 9.77 6.00
N PHE A 140 9.87 9.78 5.69
CA PHE A 140 8.98 8.65 5.93
C PHE A 140 9.50 7.35 5.27
N THR A 141 9.96 7.43 4.01
CA THR A 141 10.52 6.28 3.30
C THR A 141 11.82 5.80 3.94
N PHE A 142 12.65 6.71 4.44
CA PHE A 142 13.86 6.37 5.16
C PHE A 142 13.54 5.60 6.45
N GLU A 143 12.60 6.07 7.25
CA GLU A 143 12.14 5.39 8.46
C GLU A 143 11.58 3.99 8.16
N LEU A 144 10.76 3.85 7.11
CA LEU A 144 10.27 2.57 6.63
C LEU A 144 11.42 1.60 6.34
N HIS A 145 12.42 2.06 5.60
CA HIS A 145 13.58 1.27 5.23
C HIS A 145 14.50 0.96 6.42
N GLN A 146 14.65 1.87 7.39
CA GLN A 146 15.42 1.63 8.60
C GLN A 146 14.77 0.54 9.48
N ASN A 147 13.45 0.44 9.46
CA ASN A 147 12.72 -0.66 10.10
C ASN A 147 12.74 -1.96 9.27
N GLY A 148 13.56 -2.04 8.23
CA GLY A 148 13.69 -3.23 7.38
C GLY A 148 12.45 -3.53 6.54
N ILE A 149 11.59 -2.53 6.28
CA ILE A 149 10.33 -2.68 5.56
C ILE A 149 10.51 -2.27 4.09
N LEU A 150 10.33 -3.22 3.17
CA LEU A 150 10.34 -2.96 1.73
C LEU A 150 8.94 -3.17 1.15
N HIS A 151 8.29 -2.09 0.71
CA HIS A 151 7.00 -2.17 0.03
C HIS A 151 7.17 -2.46 -1.46
N LYS A 152 6.92 -3.70 -1.89
CA LYS A 152 7.17 -4.12 -3.29
C LYS A 152 6.23 -3.50 -4.32
N ASP A 153 5.14 -2.92 -3.90
CA ASP A 153 4.15 -2.21 -4.74
C ASP A 153 4.03 -0.75 -4.32
N TYR A 154 5.18 -0.07 -4.20
CA TYR A 154 5.33 1.30 -3.70
C TYR A 154 4.87 2.34 -4.74
N SER A 155 3.67 2.11 -5.30
CA SER A 155 3.07 2.97 -6.32
C SER A 155 2.41 4.20 -5.71
N PRO A 156 2.28 5.31 -6.45
CA PRO A 156 1.76 6.58 -5.92
C PRO A 156 0.41 6.48 -5.22
N GLY A 157 -0.52 5.68 -5.73
CA GLY A 157 -1.84 5.51 -5.12
C GLY A 157 -1.85 4.68 -3.83
N ASN A 158 -0.73 4.08 -3.44
CA ASN A 158 -0.60 3.29 -2.22
C ASN A 158 0.03 4.08 -1.06
N ILE A 159 0.27 5.37 -1.25
CA ILE A 159 0.86 6.26 -0.25
C ILE A 159 -0.14 7.37 0.02
N LEU A 160 -0.82 7.28 1.17
CA LEU A 160 -1.82 8.22 1.63
C LEU A 160 -1.15 9.32 2.44
N ILE A 161 -1.58 10.56 2.26
CA ILE A 161 -1.00 11.73 2.92
C ILE A 161 -2.11 12.57 3.53
N LYS A 162 -2.02 12.79 4.84
CA LYS A 162 -2.86 13.75 5.57
C LYS A 162 -2.05 15.00 5.84
N GLU A 163 -2.57 16.14 5.40
CA GLU A 163 -2.01 17.45 5.77
C GLU A 163 -2.55 17.86 7.13
N GLU A 164 -1.65 18.23 8.03
CA GLU A 164 -1.98 18.64 9.40
C GLU A 164 -0.97 19.66 9.92
N ASN A 165 -1.41 20.90 10.14
CA ASN A 165 -0.60 21.98 10.73
C ASN A 165 0.78 22.15 10.07
N ASP A 166 0.82 22.34 8.74
CA ASP A 166 2.04 22.49 7.93
C ASP A 166 2.98 21.27 7.93
N SER A 167 2.50 20.13 8.41
CA SER A 167 3.19 18.84 8.35
C SER A 167 2.38 17.81 7.58
N TYR A 168 3.01 16.68 7.24
CA TYR A 168 2.37 15.61 6.49
C TYR A 168 2.52 14.28 7.21
N ILE A 169 1.39 13.61 7.44
CA ILE A 169 1.33 12.25 7.99
C ILE A 169 1.15 11.27 6.85
N PHE A 170 2.06 10.31 6.73
CA PHE A 170 2.07 9.32 5.67
C PHE A 170 1.59 7.96 6.17
N LYS A 171 0.81 7.26 5.35
CA LYS A 171 0.45 5.86 5.55
C LYS A 171 0.58 5.10 4.25
N VAL A 172 1.04 3.85 4.33
CA VAL A 172 1.08 2.94 3.18
C VAL A 172 -0.08 1.96 3.23
N VAL A 173 -0.64 1.65 2.07
CA VAL A 173 -1.74 0.68 1.89
C VAL A 173 -1.37 -0.36 0.84
N ASP A 174 -2.21 -1.38 0.64
CA ASP A 174 -1.95 -2.56 -0.23
C ASP A 174 -0.68 -3.34 0.14
N ILE A 175 -0.51 -3.54 1.43
CA ILE A 175 0.71 -4.05 2.09
C ILE A 175 0.92 -5.57 1.98
N ASN A 176 0.03 -6.32 1.32
CA ASN A 176 0.13 -7.79 1.21
C ASN A 176 1.37 -8.29 0.42
N ARG A 177 2.21 -7.39 -0.10
CA ARG A 177 3.44 -7.65 -0.84
C ARG A 177 4.65 -6.96 -0.25
N MET A 178 4.78 -6.97 1.06
CA MET A 178 5.97 -6.46 1.73
C MET A 178 7.04 -7.53 1.89
N GLU A 179 8.29 -7.10 2.00
CA GLU A 179 9.41 -7.87 2.49
C GLU A 179 9.95 -7.22 3.77
N PHE A 180 10.42 -8.06 4.68
CA PHE A 180 10.96 -7.64 5.97
C PHE A 180 12.36 -8.22 6.11
N LYS A 181 13.37 -7.36 5.95
CA LYS A 181 14.79 -7.74 6.00
C LYS A 181 15.64 -6.49 6.17
N GLU A 182 16.89 -6.67 6.50
CA GLU A 182 17.88 -5.62 6.33
C GLU A 182 18.00 -5.24 4.86
N LEU A 183 17.98 -3.93 4.57
CA LEU A 183 17.98 -3.39 3.21
C LEU A 183 19.32 -2.72 2.92
N SER A 184 19.98 -3.14 1.85
CA SER A 184 21.11 -2.41 1.29
C SER A 184 20.66 -1.04 0.74
N LEU A 185 21.56 -0.06 0.72
CA LEU A 185 21.30 1.26 0.13
C LEU A 185 20.76 1.16 -1.30
N ASN A 186 21.31 0.24 -2.10
CA ASN A 186 20.89 0.00 -3.47
C ASN A 186 19.42 -0.48 -3.57
N GLU A 187 18.96 -1.35 -2.66
CA GLU A 187 17.57 -1.80 -2.61
C GLU A 187 16.62 -0.69 -2.17
N ARG A 188 17.05 0.12 -1.21
CA ARG A 188 16.31 1.30 -0.72
C ARG A 188 16.09 2.31 -1.84
N LEU A 189 17.14 2.71 -2.54
CA LEU A 189 17.07 3.65 -3.66
C LEU A 189 16.25 3.11 -4.84
N LYS A 190 16.37 1.81 -5.12
CA LYS A 190 15.58 1.14 -6.14
C LYS A 190 14.07 1.17 -5.84
N ASN A 191 13.65 1.22 -4.59
CA ASN A 191 12.23 1.22 -4.23
C ASN A 191 11.48 2.44 -4.78
N PHE A 192 12.14 3.59 -4.89
CA PHE A 192 11.57 4.81 -5.45
C PHE A 192 11.17 4.69 -6.93
N ASN A 193 11.70 3.73 -7.70
CA ASN A 193 11.36 3.57 -9.11
C ASN A 193 9.88 3.25 -9.36
N LYS A 194 9.15 2.81 -8.33
CA LYS A 194 7.71 2.51 -8.41
C LYS A 194 6.84 3.75 -8.47
N LEU A 195 7.40 4.90 -8.10
CA LEU A 195 6.70 6.18 -8.14
C LEU A 195 6.48 6.68 -9.56
N TRP A 196 7.30 6.26 -10.52
CA TRP A 196 7.25 6.77 -11.90
C TRP A 196 7.46 8.31 -11.95
N ALA A 197 8.26 8.83 -11.04
CA ALA A 197 8.45 10.26 -10.87
C ALA A 197 9.22 10.89 -12.06
N LYS A 198 8.98 12.18 -12.33
CA LYS A 198 9.89 13.00 -13.14
C LYS A 198 11.25 13.05 -12.44
N ASP A 199 12.33 13.21 -13.21
CA ASP A 199 13.69 13.16 -12.65
C ASP A 199 13.95 14.30 -11.66
N GLU A 200 13.40 15.49 -11.90
CA GLU A 200 13.46 16.64 -10.98
C GLU A 200 12.84 16.32 -9.61
N TYR A 201 11.65 15.67 -9.60
CA TYR A 201 10.93 15.30 -8.37
C TYR A 201 11.65 14.18 -7.62
N LEU A 202 12.15 13.18 -8.36
CA LEU A 202 12.95 12.13 -7.77
C LEU A 202 14.24 12.69 -7.16
N THR A 203 14.88 13.66 -7.83
CA THR A 203 16.09 14.33 -7.33
C THR A 203 15.84 14.97 -5.97
N THR A 204 14.74 15.71 -5.78
CA THR A 204 14.38 16.30 -4.47
C THR A 204 14.26 15.24 -3.38
N MET A 205 13.57 14.12 -3.67
CA MET A 205 13.40 13.01 -2.70
C MET A 205 14.74 12.35 -2.35
N ILE A 206 15.59 12.10 -3.36
CA ILE A 206 16.84 11.36 -3.17
C ILE A 206 17.91 12.20 -2.47
N LYS A 207 17.95 13.51 -2.68
CA LYS A 207 18.82 14.41 -1.92
C LYS A 207 18.53 14.35 -0.43
N GLU A 208 17.26 14.48 -0.05
CA GLU A 208 16.84 14.36 1.35
C GLU A 208 17.15 12.95 1.90
N TYR A 209 16.91 11.91 1.11
CA TYR A 209 17.18 10.53 1.52
C TYR A 209 18.68 10.25 1.71
N ALA A 210 19.54 10.78 0.83
CA ALA A 210 21.01 10.66 0.92
C ALA A 210 21.53 11.33 2.19
N LEU A 211 21.05 12.54 2.49
CA LEU A 211 21.38 13.26 3.72
C LEU A 211 21.06 12.42 4.98
N LEU A 212 19.87 11.84 5.04
CA LEU A 212 19.44 10.99 6.18
C LEU A 212 20.21 9.68 6.28
N SER A 213 20.73 9.19 5.15
CA SER A 213 21.49 7.92 5.07
C SER A 213 22.97 8.09 5.31
N ASP A 214 23.46 9.34 5.49
CA ASP A 214 24.88 9.69 5.52
C ASP A 214 25.65 9.11 4.29
N ALA A 215 25.00 9.18 3.12
CA ALA A 215 25.50 8.61 1.89
C ALA A 215 25.87 9.68 0.87
N ASN A 216 26.78 9.36 -0.06
CA ASN A 216 27.15 10.28 -1.12
C ASN A 216 25.95 10.60 -2.02
N GLU A 217 25.60 11.89 -2.13
CA GLU A 217 24.42 12.38 -2.87
C GLU A 217 24.49 11.99 -4.36
N ASP A 218 25.64 12.23 -5.01
CA ASP A 218 25.81 11.97 -6.46
C ASP A 218 25.67 10.48 -6.78
N GLU A 219 26.20 9.61 -5.92
CA GLU A 219 26.05 8.16 -6.06
C GLU A 219 24.58 7.74 -5.88
N CYS A 220 23.89 8.25 -4.86
CA CYS A 220 22.48 7.98 -4.63
C CYS A 220 21.62 8.43 -5.81
N LEU A 221 21.85 9.62 -6.34
CA LEU A 221 21.14 10.14 -7.51
C LEU A 221 21.38 9.25 -8.74
N LYS A 222 22.63 8.91 -9.05
CA LYS A 222 22.98 8.03 -10.17
C LYS A 222 22.25 6.68 -10.09
N ILE A 223 22.23 6.08 -8.91
CA ILE A 223 21.56 4.79 -8.69
C ILE A 223 20.04 4.93 -8.87
N ALA A 224 19.40 5.89 -8.18
CA ALA A 224 17.95 6.04 -8.18
C ALA A 224 17.40 6.42 -9.56
N LEU A 225 18.00 7.42 -10.22
CA LEU A 225 17.62 7.85 -11.58
C LEU A 225 17.81 6.71 -12.59
N GLY A 226 18.92 5.96 -12.48
CA GLY A 226 19.16 4.78 -13.32
C GLY A 226 18.10 3.70 -13.15
N TYR A 227 17.62 3.42 -11.94
CA TYR A 227 16.52 2.50 -11.72
C TYR A 227 15.17 3.04 -12.20
N ASN A 228 14.91 4.32 -12.02
CA ASN A 228 13.70 5.00 -12.49
C ASN A 228 13.59 4.87 -14.01
N GLN A 229 14.63 5.22 -14.75
CA GLN A 229 14.67 5.13 -16.21
C GLN A 229 14.48 3.68 -16.69
N LYS A 230 15.24 2.73 -16.15
CA LYS A 230 15.08 1.30 -16.49
C LYS A 230 13.67 0.79 -16.23
N HIS A 231 12.99 1.29 -15.18
CA HIS A 231 11.61 0.91 -14.88
C HIS A 231 10.65 1.49 -15.92
N LYS A 232 10.80 2.79 -16.27
CA LYS A 232 10.02 3.46 -17.31
C LYS A 232 10.17 2.74 -18.66
N ASP A 233 11.39 2.45 -19.08
CA ASP A 233 11.68 1.75 -20.34
C ASP A 233 11.01 0.38 -20.40
N LYS A 234 11.14 -0.41 -19.32
CA LYS A 234 10.52 -1.73 -19.23
C LYS A 234 9.00 -1.68 -19.37
N ILE A 235 8.34 -0.71 -18.74
CA ILE A 235 6.89 -0.57 -18.82
C ILE A 235 6.48 -0.04 -20.20
N ASN A 236 7.20 0.94 -20.74
CA ASN A 236 6.94 1.51 -22.06
C ASN A 236 7.12 0.45 -23.16
N MET A 237 8.15 -0.37 -23.08
CA MET A 237 8.31 -1.54 -23.96
C MET A 237 7.10 -2.49 -23.90
N LYS A 238 6.61 -2.81 -22.69
CA LYS A 238 5.41 -3.66 -22.54
C LYS A 238 4.14 -3.02 -23.10
N LYS A 239 4.00 -1.68 -23.00
CA LYS A 239 2.88 -0.94 -23.60
C LYS A 239 2.96 -1.01 -25.12
N ARG A 240 4.14 -0.74 -25.73
CA ARG A 240 4.38 -0.82 -27.16
C ARG A 240 4.06 -2.21 -27.72
N LEU A 241 4.48 -3.28 -27.02
CA LEU A 241 4.17 -4.67 -27.40
C LEU A 241 2.66 -4.99 -27.37
N LYS A 242 1.88 -4.21 -26.64
CA LYS A 242 0.40 -4.32 -26.58
C LYS A 242 -0.31 -3.32 -27.52
N GLY A 243 0.42 -2.62 -28.40
CA GLY A 243 -0.14 -1.60 -29.29
C GLY A 243 -0.64 -0.33 -28.59
N ILE A 244 -0.24 -0.11 -27.32
CA ILE A 244 -0.64 1.08 -26.56
C ILE A 244 0.36 2.20 -26.86
N LYS A 245 -0.16 3.36 -27.30
CA LYS A 245 0.69 4.55 -27.50
C LYS A 245 1.31 5.00 -26.19
N VAL A 246 2.63 5.16 -26.19
CA VAL A 246 3.38 5.68 -25.04
C VAL A 246 3.50 7.19 -25.23
N VAL A 247 3.07 7.95 -24.21
CA VAL A 247 3.35 9.38 -24.06
C VAL A 247 4.40 9.45 -22.96
N ASP A 248 5.58 9.96 -23.28
CA ASP A 248 6.69 10.18 -22.35
C ASP A 248 6.44 11.42 -21.52
#